data_60f21eaa551131f777d0c5e61216906d
#
_entry.id   60f21eaa551131f777d0c5e61216906d
#
_cell.length_a   1.000
_cell.length_b   1.000
_cell.length_c   1.000
_cell.angle_alpha   90.00
_cell.angle_beta   90.00
_cell.angle_gamma   90.00
#
_symmetry.space_group_name_H-M   'P 1'
#
loop_
_entity.id
_entity.type
_entity.pdbx_description
1 polymer ?
#
loop_
_entity_poly.entity_id
_entity_poly.type
_entity_poly.pdbx_seq_one_letter_code
_entity_poly.pdbx_strand_id
1 'polypeptide(L)'
;MLRAALLGLAAVPVAACGPALVTTRPRLTHGVASGFPRTDGAVIWARSDRPAALIVETAATESFSDTRRFTGPLLTPDADGTGRIRLTGLPADSEVHYRVTLDADGALSEPATGVFRTAPATARDVRLIWSGDVAGQGFGINPDIGGMTVFRTMAERNPHFFIHSGDTVYADVPIPETLPLPDGRIWRNEISEAKSAVAQTLDQYRGQHAYNLTDANYRYFNAHVPQLVQWDDHEVINNWYPGEVLDNDKYTEKRVDILARHGHRAFHEWQPLEAREAVDGRVYQRVSYGPLLDVFLLDMRSYKDPNSPNRQQHGTILGARQAGWLINEMASSTAVWKVVANDLPLALVVPDGTTDFEAVANGDNGLPLGRETELAHILSQLKARKVRNVVWLTADVHYTAAHEYSPSRAAFTDFDPFWEFVSGPLNAGAGKESTLDGTFGPRADFVHAAPPGKQSPLDGYQHFGQIDIDGDSGDLTVTLCDAAGTALYTRTLARS
;
A
#
# COMPACT_ATOMS: atom_id res chain seq x y z
N MET A 1 -62.27 47.09 60.44
CA MET A 1 -61.48 47.29 59.20
C MET A 1 -60.16 46.50 59.38
N LEU A 2 -60.17 45.31 58.90
CA LEU A 2 -58.97 44.47 58.90
C LEU A 2 -58.24 44.64 57.56
N ARG A 3 -56.97 44.98 57.58
CA ARG A 3 -56.07 44.93 56.43
C ARG A 3 -55.36 43.58 56.41
N ALA A 4 -55.60 42.81 55.37
CA ALA A 4 -54.86 41.62 55.08
C ALA A 4 -53.57 41.95 54.36
N ALA A 5 -52.38 41.49 54.84
CA ALA A 5 -51.08 41.56 54.19
C ALA A 5 -50.89 40.29 53.33
N LEU A 6 -50.74 40.47 52.06
CA LEU A 6 -50.30 39.37 51.15
C LEU A 6 -48.79 39.28 51.21
N LEU A 7 -48.29 38.12 51.66
CA LEU A 7 -46.88 37.69 51.49
C LEU A 7 -46.70 37.07 50.09
N GLY A 8 -45.96 37.76 49.21
CA GLY A 8 -45.54 37.20 47.95
C GLY A 8 -44.32 36.26 48.11
N LEU A 9 -44.52 34.97 47.85
CA LEU A 9 -43.39 34.02 47.65
C LEU A 9 -42.75 34.27 46.28
N ALA A 10 -41.49 34.71 46.30
CA ALA A 10 -40.64 34.73 45.10
C ALA A 10 -40.13 33.31 44.84
N ALA A 11 -40.61 32.67 43.76
CA ALA A 11 -40.06 31.42 43.25
C ALA A 11 -38.69 31.72 42.57
N VAL A 12 -37.62 31.19 43.16
CA VAL A 12 -36.28 31.15 42.53
C VAL A 12 -36.33 30.03 41.46
N PRO A 13 -36.02 30.32 40.18
CA PRO A 13 -35.91 29.27 39.20
C PRO A 13 -34.67 28.42 39.51
N VAL A 14 -34.86 27.18 39.92
CA VAL A 14 -33.82 26.16 39.92
C VAL A 14 -33.51 25.84 38.45
N ALA A 15 -32.42 26.37 37.92
CA ALA A 15 -31.88 25.92 36.64
C ALA A 15 -31.51 24.45 36.79
N ALA A 16 -32.33 23.54 36.28
CA ALA A 16 -31.97 22.16 36.11
C ALA A 16 -30.81 22.12 35.07
N CYS A 17 -29.59 21.92 35.56
CA CYS A 17 -28.50 21.42 34.70
C CYS A 17 -28.92 20.02 34.27
N GLY A 18 -29.64 19.93 33.14
CA GLY A 18 -29.73 18.67 32.42
C GLY A 18 -28.30 18.21 32.06
N PRO A 19 -28.01 16.90 32.10
CA PRO A 19 -26.71 16.42 31.65
C PRO A 19 -26.49 16.95 30.23
N ALA A 20 -25.35 17.64 30.01
CA ALA A 20 -25.00 18.08 28.71
C ALA A 20 -25.05 16.84 27.78
N LEU A 21 -25.92 16.87 26.79
CA LEU A 21 -25.99 15.84 25.77
C LEU A 21 -24.54 15.62 25.26
N VAL A 22 -24.10 14.36 25.32
CA VAL A 22 -22.76 13.95 24.93
C VAL A 22 -22.60 14.08 23.39
N THR A 23 -22.76 15.28 22.85
CA THR A 23 -22.44 15.66 21.47
C THR A 23 -20.93 15.91 21.28
N THR A 24 -20.15 15.74 22.37
CA THR A 24 -18.73 16.11 22.45
C THR A 24 -17.76 14.93 22.37
N ARG A 25 -18.24 13.68 22.28
CA ARG A 25 -17.33 12.53 22.11
C ARG A 25 -16.61 12.58 20.76
N PRO A 26 -15.28 12.39 20.71
CA PRO A 26 -14.57 12.22 19.46
C PRO A 26 -15.04 10.94 18.78
N ARG A 27 -14.91 10.88 17.46
CA ARG A 27 -15.24 9.69 16.67
C ARG A 27 -14.05 9.23 15.87
N LEU A 28 -13.80 7.92 15.92
CA LEU A 28 -12.92 7.25 14.98
C LEU A 28 -13.60 7.29 13.60
N THR A 29 -12.93 7.88 12.63
CA THR A 29 -13.39 7.92 11.24
C THR A 29 -12.48 7.04 10.40
N HIS A 30 -13.00 6.43 9.35
CA HIS A 30 -12.23 5.62 8.39
C HIS A 30 -11.55 4.35 8.98
N GLY A 31 -12.04 3.86 10.14
CA GLY A 31 -11.52 2.65 10.77
C GLY A 31 -10.17 2.84 11.48
N VAL A 32 -9.46 1.73 11.64
CA VAL A 32 -8.10 1.65 12.18
C VAL A 32 -7.26 0.75 11.28
N ALA A 33 -5.94 0.93 11.31
CA ALA A 33 -5.02 0.10 10.55
C ALA A 33 -3.81 -0.29 11.39
N SER A 34 -3.25 -1.47 11.12
CA SER A 34 -1.94 -1.86 11.61
C SER A 34 -0.92 -1.93 10.47
N GLY A 35 0.37 -1.73 10.78
CA GLY A 35 1.43 -1.82 9.78
C GLY A 35 2.78 -2.12 10.39
N PHE A 36 3.73 -2.48 9.54
CA PHE A 36 5.13 -2.68 9.91
C PHE A 36 5.33 -3.58 11.15
N PRO A 37 4.81 -4.82 11.12
CA PRO A 37 4.93 -5.74 12.24
C PRO A 37 6.40 -6.13 12.45
N ARG A 38 6.82 -6.14 13.73
CA ARG A 38 8.16 -6.52 14.18
C ARG A 38 8.07 -7.56 15.27
N THR A 39 9.20 -8.07 15.72
CA THR A 39 9.26 -9.08 16.79
C THR A 39 8.69 -8.59 18.13
N ASP A 40 8.62 -7.27 18.34
CA ASP A 40 8.18 -6.67 19.60
C ASP A 40 6.93 -5.78 19.49
N GLY A 41 6.29 -5.70 18.30
CA GLY A 41 5.11 -4.87 18.09
C GLY A 41 4.79 -4.52 16.65
N ALA A 42 3.98 -3.47 16.47
CA ALA A 42 3.56 -2.94 15.17
C ALA A 42 3.23 -1.44 15.29
N VAL A 43 2.98 -0.79 14.17
CA VAL A 43 2.40 0.56 14.12
C VAL A 43 0.88 0.44 14.08
N ILE A 44 0.17 1.26 14.86
CA ILE A 44 -1.28 1.42 14.79
C ILE A 44 -1.60 2.83 14.32
N TRP A 45 -2.45 2.93 13.32
CA TRP A 45 -2.95 4.17 12.74
C TRP A 45 -4.43 4.37 13.07
N ALA A 46 -4.83 5.62 13.26
CA ALA A 46 -6.22 6.02 13.40
C ALA A 46 -6.44 7.47 12.98
N ARG A 47 -7.71 7.84 12.75
CA ARG A 47 -8.14 9.20 12.45
C ARG A 47 -9.29 9.62 13.34
N SER A 48 -9.21 10.85 13.85
CA SER A 48 -10.22 11.50 14.67
C SER A 48 -10.97 12.60 13.90
N ASP A 49 -12.25 12.79 14.21
CA ASP A 49 -13.04 13.91 13.67
C ASP A 49 -12.76 15.26 14.35
N ARG A 50 -11.97 15.26 15.44
CA ARG A 50 -11.58 16.44 16.22
C ARG A 50 -10.28 16.20 17.01
N PRO A 51 -9.66 17.23 17.59
CA PRO A 51 -8.49 17.02 18.45
C PRO A 51 -8.80 16.02 19.59
N ALA A 52 -8.00 14.94 19.64
CA ALA A 52 -8.14 13.90 20.67
C ALA A 52 -6.82 13.10 20.81
N ALA A 53 -6.54 12.60 22.00
CA ALA A 53 -5.39 11.73 22.23
C ALA A 53 -5.69 10.31 21.72
N LEU A 54 -4.72 9.72 21.00
CA LEU A 54 -4.80 8.33 20.53
C LEU A 54 -4.44 7.39 21.68
N ILE A 55 -5.34 6.46 22.01
CA ILE A 55 -5.12 5.43 23.01
C ILE A 55 -5.27 4.07 22.34
N VAL A 56 -4.28 3.19 22.60
CA VAL A 56 -4.32 1.80 22.15
C VAL A 56 -4.17 0.87 23.33
N GLU A 57 -5.05 -0.09 23.45
CA GLU A 57 -4.94 -1.20 24.38
C GLU A 57 -4.69 -2.49 23.59
N THR A 58 -3.80 -3.36 24.09
CA THR A 58 -3.52 -4.67 23.51
C THR A 58 -3.83 -5.77 24.49
N ALA A 59 -4.24 -6.92 23.97
CA ALA A 59 -4.52 -8.13 24.75
C ALA A 59 -4.17 -9.37 23.93
N ALA A 60 -4.01 -10.51 24.60
CA ALA A 60 -3.80 -11.80 23.95
C ALA A 60 -5.11 -12.41 23.41
N THR A 61 -6.27 -11.86 23.78
CA THR A 61 -7.60 -12.36 23.38
C THR A 61 -8.56 -11.20 23.11
N GLU A 62 -9.59 -11.46 22.33
CA GLU A 62 -10.68 -10.51 22.02
C GLU A 62 -11.47 -10.02 23.25
N SER A 63 -11.39 -10.73 24.38
CA SER A 63 -12.09 -10.33 25.60
C SER A 63 -11.48 -9.10 26.28
N PHE A 64 -10.24 -8.73 25.96
CA PHE A 64 -9.50 -7.64 26.60
C PHE A 64 -9.52 -7.70 28.14
N SER A 65 -9.49 -8.92 28.71
CA SER A 65 -9.53 -9.14 30.16
C SER A 65 -8.22 -8.74 30.86
N ASP A 66 -7.10 -8.84 30.15
CA ASP A 66 -5.77 -8.39 30.60
C ASP A 66 -5.18 -7.51 29.50
N THR A 67 -5.11 -6.21 29.75
CA THR A 67 -4.72 -5.23 28.73
C THR A 67 -3.43 -4.52 29.08
N ARG A 68 -2.63 -4.26 28.06
CA ARG A 68 -1.55 -3.30 28.11
C ARG A 68 -1.95 -2.04 27.34
N ARG A 69 -1.84 -0.88 28.01
CA ARG A 69 -2.24 0.41 27.45
C ARG A 69 -1.04 1.18 26.94
N PHE A 70 -1.23 1.81 25.77
CA PHE A 70 -0.28 2.71 25.15
C PHE A 70 -0.97 4.05 24.87
N THR A 71 -0.27 5.15 25.16
CA THR A 71 -0.75 6.50 24.85
C THR A 71 0.04 7.06 23.68
N GLY A 72 -0.66 7.36 22.60
CA GLY A 72 -0.12 7.92 21.37
C GLY A 72 -0.17 9.46 21.36
N PRO A 73 0.03 10.06 20.17
CA PRO A 73 0.02 11.51 20.02
C PRO A 73 -1.38 12.09 20.14
N LEU A 74 -1.46 13.41 20.31
CA LEU A 74 -2.66 14.19 20.07
C LEU A 74 -2.88 14.27 18.55
N LEU A 75 -4.03 13.78 18.09
CA LEU A 75 -4.46 13.88 16.69
C LEU A 75 -5.01 15.29 16.46
N THR A 76 -4.50 16.00 15.48
CA THR A 76 -4.82 17.40 15.23
C THR A 76 -5.24 17.65 13.78
N PRO A 77 -5.97 18.73 13.50
CA PRO A 77 -6.36 19.09 12.13
C PRO A 77 -5.18 19.31 11.18
N ASP A 78 -3.98 19.66 11.67
CA ASP A 78 -2.80 19.88 10.83
C ASP A 78 -2.39 18.63 10.04
N ALA A 79 -2.64 17.43 10.63
CA ALA A 79 -2.45 16.15 9.98
C ALA A 79 -3.80 15.52 9.62
N ASP A 80 -4.81 16.30 9.29
CA ASP A 80 -6.17 15.84 8.97
C ASP A 80 -6.80 14.93 10.05
N GLY A 81 -6.44 15.13 11.30
CA GLY A 81 -6.87 14.28 12.41
C GLY A 81 -6.26 12.88 12.42
N THR A 82 -5.31 12.58 11.54
CA THR A 82 -4.62 11.29 11.51
C THR A 82 -3.48 11.22 12.51
N GLY A 83 -3.10 10.02 12.89
CA GLY A 83 -1.88 9.78 13.66
C GLY A 83 -1.59 8.31 13.89
N ARG A 84 -0.42 8.07 14.43
CA ARG A 84 0.14 6.73 14.60
C ARG A 84 0.82 6.59 15.94
N ILE A 85 0.80 5.36 16.44
CA ILE A 85 1.59 4.95 17.57
C ILE A 85 2.33 3.66 17.25
N ARG A 86 3.62 3.60 17.58
CA ARG A 86 4.38 2.36 17.58
C ARG A 86 4.18 1.63 18.90
N LEU A 87 3.67 0.43 18.84
CA LEU A 87 3.60 -0.51 19.96
C LEU A 87 4.94 -1.24 20.06
N THR A 88 5.46 -1.41 21.28
CA THR A 88 6.73 -2.12 21.55
C THR A 88 6.64 -2.97 22.79
N GLY A 89 7.56 -3.94 22.93
CA GLY A 89 7.65 -4.82 24.10
C GLY A 89 6.54 -5.85 24.18
N LEU A 90 5.90 -6.18 23.06
CA LEU A 90 4.98 -7.28 22.93
C LEU A 90 5.75 -8.60 22.69
N PRO A 91 5.17 -9.76 23.02
CA PRO A 91 5.82 -11.04 22.73
C PRO A 91 6.01 -11.26 21.22
N ALA A 92 7.12 -11.88 20.83
CA ALA A 92 7.34 -12.31 19.44
C ALA A 92 6.43 -13.48 19.07
N ASP A 93 6.18 -13.67 17.75
CA ASP A 93 5.36 -14.77 17.20
C ASP A 93 3.98 -14.90 17.87
N SER A 94 3.37 -13.78 18.18
CA SER A 94 2.11 -13.75 18.95
C SER A 94 1.01 -13.01 18.18
N GLU A 95 -0.19 -13.58 18.24
CA GLU A 95 -1.39 -12.85 17.83
C GLU A 95 -1.73 -11.81 18.89
N VAL A 96 -1.96 -10.58 18.46
CA VAL A 96 -2.20 -9.43 19.33
C VAL A 96 -3.51 -8.78 18.92
N HIS A 97 -4.52 -8.86 19.78
CA HIS A 97 -5.74 -8.09 19.64
C HIS A 97 -5.48 -6.66 20.12
N TYR A 98 -5.91 -5.68 19.34
CA TYR A 98 -5.79 -4.28 19.74
C TYR A 98 -7.13 -3.55 19.69
N ARG A 99 -7.27 -2.58 20.57
CA ARG A 99 -8.44 -1.71 20.67
C ARG A 99 -7.99 -0.27 20.68
N VAL A 100 -8.54 0.53 19.78
CA VAL A 100 -8.25 1.96 19.66
C VAL A 100 -9.40 2.76 20.24
N THR A 101 -9.09 3.74 21.08
CA THR A 101 -10.02 4.71 21.64
C THR A 101 -9.42 6.11 21.52
N LEU A 102 -10.24 7.10 21.27
CA LEU A 102 -9.87 8.52 21.28
C LEU A 102 -10.30 9.15 22.59
N ASP A 103 -9.45 10.00 23.16
CA ASP A 103 -9.73 10.76 24.38
C ASP A 103 -9.64 12.26 24.11
N ALA A 104 -10.77 12.96 24.20
CA ALA A 104 -10.87 14.41 24.16
C ALA A 104 -11.26 14.93 25.55
N ASP A 105 -10.29 15.30 26.37
CA ASP A 105 -10.48 15.83 27.72
C ASP A 105 -11.38 14.95 28.62
N GLY A 106 -11.18 13.62 28.56
CA GLY A 106 -11.93 12.63 29.31
C GLY A 106 -13.21 12.13 28.62
N ALA A 107 -13.59 12.68 27.47
CA ALA A 107 -14.65 12.16 26.64
C ALA A 107 -14.09 11.09 25.68
N LEU A 108 -14.43 9.82 25.92
CA LEU A 108 -13.92 8.70 25.13
C LEU A 108 -14.81 8.40 23.92
N SER A 109 -14.17 8.07 22.78
CA SER A 109 -14.88 7.53 21.60
C SER A 109 -15.44 6.14 21.86
N GLU A 110 -16.34 5.67 20.98
CA GLU A 110 -16.56 4.25 20.81
C GLU A 110 -15.24 3.61 20.34
N PRO A 111 -14.89 2.39 20.81
CA PRO A 111 -13.67 1.71 20.40
C PRO A 111 -13.78 1.11 19.00
N ALA A 112 -12.63 1.05 18.30
CA ALA A 112 -12.46 0.20 17.12
C ALA A 112 -11.40 -0.87 17.43
N THR A 113 -11.61 -2.09 16.95
CA THR A 113 -10.74 -3.23 17.23
C THR A 113 -10.08 -3.76 15.95
N GLY A 114 -8.96 -4.43 16.14
CA GLY A 114 -8.27 -5.18 15.10
C GLY A 114 -7.34 -6.22 15.69
N VAL A 115 -6.61 -6.89 14.82
CA VAL A 115 -5.64 -7.93 15.19
C VAL A 115 -4.41 -7.83 14.30
N PHE A 116 -3.25 -8.17 14.84
CA PHE A 116 -2.04 -8.37 14.06
C PHE A 116 -1.18 -9.46 14.69
N ARG A 117 -0.23 -10.00 13.92
CA ARG A 117 0.76 -10.93 14.44
C ARG A 117 2.13 -10.25 14.48
N THR A 118 2.84 -10.38 15.61
CA THR A 118 4.24 -9.96 15.73
C THR A 118 5.15 -10.92 14.96
N ALA A 119 6.23 -10.40 14.40
CA ALA A 119 7.19 -11.21 13.67
C ALA A 119 7.84 -12.28 14.59
N PRO A 120 8.17 -13.46 14.08
CA PRO A 120 8.81 -14.52 14.86
C PRO A 120 10.29 -14.19 15.13
N ALA A 121 10.79 -14.60 16.31
CA ALA A 121 12.20 -14.51 16.65
C ALA A 121 13.02 -15.75 16.19
N THR A 122 12.34 -16.84 15.83
CA THR A 122 12.92 -18.08 15.31
C THR A 122 12.27 -18.45 13.98
N ALA A 123 12.84 -19.39 13.23
CA ALA A 123 12.21 -19.85 11.99
C ALA A 123 10.81 -20.42 12.27
N ARG A 124 9.83 -19.91 11.55
CA ARG A 124 8.40 -20.27 11.58
C ARG A 124 7.83 -20.06 10.20
N ASP A 125 6.71 -20.68 9.93
CA ASP A 125 5.95 -20.41 8.70
C ASP A 125 5.63 -18.93 8.57
N VAL A 126 5.85 -18.40 7.37
CA VAL A 126 5.51 -17.02 7.04
C VAL A 126 4.56 -17.01 5.86
N ARG A 127 3.45 -16.31 5.99
CA ARG A 127 2.54 -16.01 4.88
C ARG A 127 2.41 -14.52 4.68
N LEU A 128 2.60 -14.06 3.46
CA LEU A 128 2.31 -12.70 3.05
C LEU A 128 1.48 -12.69 1.76
N ILE A 129 0.79 -11.59 1.53
CA ILE A 129 0.08 -11.29 0.29
C ILE A 129 0.62 -9.98 -0.26
N TRP A 130 0.65 -9.83 -1.60
CA TRP A 130 0.95 -8.56 -2.25
C TRP A 130 0.01 -8.30 -3.42
N SER A 131 -0.23 -7.06 -3.72
CA SER A 131 -0.93 -6.52 -4.89
C SER A 131 -0.95 -5.00 -4.82
N GLY A 132 -1.54 -4.33 -5.81
CA GLY A 132 -1.73 -2.89 -5.88
C GLY A 132 -3.03 -2.49 -6.57
N ASP A 133 -3.12 -1.23 -6.99
CA ASP A 133 -4.08 -0.71 -7.96
C ASP A 133 -5.53 -0.70 -7.42
N VAL A 134 -5.86 0.27 -6.55
CA VAL A 134 -7.14 0.33 -5.82
C VAL A 134 -7.97 1.54 -6.22
N ALA A 135 -9.20 1.29 -6.67
CA ALA A 135 -10.19 2.29 -7.06
C ALA A 135 -9.73 3.19 -8.23
N GLY A 136 -9.16 2.57 -9.27
CA GLY A 136 -8.56 3.24 -10.42
C GLY A 136 -9.36 3.15 -11.72
N GLN A 137 -9.01 4.02 -12.67
CA GLN A 137 -9.48 4.00 -14.07
C GLN A 137 -11.01 4.08 -14.21
N GLY A 138 -11.68 4.77 -13.29
CA GLY A 138 -13.14 4.92 -13.26
C GLY A 138 -13.86 3.82 -12.47
N PHE A 139 -13.15 2.80 -11.98
CA PHE A 139 -13.70 1.73 -11.15
C PHE A 139 -13.45 2.05 -9.67
N GLY A 140 -14.43 2.63 -9.01
CA GLY A 140 -14.42 2.87 -7.57
C GLY A 140 -15.15 1.78 -6.78
N ILE A 141 -15.65 2.15 -5.60
CA ILE A 141 -16.45 1.28 -4.74
C ILE A 141 -17.81 1.03 -5.38
N ASN A 142 -18.12 -0.23 -5.70
CA ASN A 142 -19.39 -0.60 -6.29
C ASN A 142 -20.32 -1.27 -5.26
N PRO A 143 -21.38 -0.58 -4.79
CA PRO A 143 -22.29 -1.13 -3.79
C PRO A 143 -23.11 -2.34 -4.29
N ASP A 144 -23.33 -2.47 -5.62
CA ASP A 144 -24.13 -3.55 -6.18
C ASP A 144 -23.47 -4.94 -6.00
N ILE A 145 -22.14 -4.96 -5.84
CA ILE A 145 -21.36 -6.20 -5.59
C ILE A 145 -20.81 -6.29 -4.16
N GLY A 146 -21.23 -5.39 -3.27
CA GLY A 146 -20.78 -5.36 -1.88
C GLY A 146 -19.43 -4.66 -1.65
N GLY A 147 -19.03 -3.75 -2.55
CA GLY A 147 -17.79 -2.98 -2.46
C GLY A 147 -16.57 -3.76 -2.98
N MET A 148 -15.41 -3.49 -2.41
CA MET A 148 -14.13 -4.10 -2.79
C MET A 148 -13.93 -5.46 -2.10
N THR A 149 -14.68 -6.48 -2.55
CA THR A 149 -14.77 -7.80 -1.89
C THR A 149 -13.47 -8.59 -1.87
N VAL A 150 -12.52 -8.32 -2.78
CA VAL A 150 -11.20 -8.94 -2.83
C VAL A 150 -10.45 -8.82 -1.49
N PHE A 151 -10.65 -7.71 -0.75
CA PHE A 151 -10.03 -7.51 0.55
C PHE A 151 -10.53 -8.52 1.61
N ARG A 152 -11.80 -8.96 1.53
CA ARG A 152 -12.29 -10.05 2.38
C ARG A 152 -11.65 -11.37 2.03
N THR A 153 -11.57 -11.69 0.74
CA THR A 153 -10.91 -12.90 0.25
C THR A 153 -9.44 -12.95 0.71
N MET A 154 -8.71 -11.83 0.63
CA MET A 154 -7.32 -11.77 1.11
C MET A 154 -7.23 -11.93 2.63
N ALA A 155 -8.14 -11.33 3.41
CA ALA A 155 -8.16 -11.50 4.87
C ALA A 155 -8.40 -12.95 5.29
N GLU A 156 -9.26 -13.69 4.60
CA GLU A 156 -9.57 -15.10 4.84
C GLU A 156 -8.36 -16.04 4.62
N ARG A 157 -7.33 -15.56 3.91
CA ARG A 157 -6.04 -16.27 3.77
C ARG A 157 -5.18 -16.21 5.03
N ASN A 158 -5.55 -15.41 6.04
CA ASN A 158 -4.80 -15.18 7.28
C ASN A 158 -3.33 -14.81 7.03
N PRO A 159 -3.03 -13.80 6.20
CA PRO A 159 -1.65 -13.39 5.98
C PRO A 159 -1.11 -12.68 7.23
N HIS A 160 0.19 -12.83 7.47
CA HIS A 160 0.88 -12.12 8.54
C HIS A 160 1.01 -10.64 8.25
N PHE A 161 1.09 -10.27 6.96
CA PHE A 161 1.05 -8.89 6.48
C PHE A 161 0.75 -8.85 4.98
N PHE A 162 0.40 -7.66 4.51
CA PHE A 162 0.17 -7.34 3.10
C PHE A 162 1.20 -6.33 2.62
N ILE A 163 1.76 -6.54 1.43
CA ILE A 163 2.56 -5.55 0.72
C ILE A 163 1.66 -4.86 -0.30
N HIS A 164 1.38 -3.57 -0.08
CA HIS A 164 0.68 -2.74 -1.05
C HIS A 164 1.71 -2.13 -2.01
N SER A 165 1.77 -2.65 -3.22
CA SER A 165 2.80 -2.31 -4.23
C SER A 165 2.44 -1.08 -5.04
N GLY A 166 2.03 0.01 -4.37
CA GLY A 166 1.66 1.27 -5.02
C GLY A 166 0.20 1.34 -5.48
N ASP A 167 -0.17 2.49 -6.06
CA ASP A 167 -1.52 2.82 -6.49
C ASP A 167 -2.57 2.58 -5.39
N THR A 168 -2.20 3.00 -4.17
CA THR A 168 -3.13 2.95 -3.02
C THR A 168 -4.35 3.85 -3.26
N VAL A 169 -4.20 4.84 -4.13
CA VAL A 169 -5.24 5.74 -4.63
C VAL A 169 -4.92 6.16 -6.05
N TYR A 170 -5.95 6.55 -6.82
CA TYR A 170 -5.85 7.18 -8.13
C TYR A 170 -6.26 8.64 -8.01
N ALA A 171 -5.30 9.52 -7.70
CA ALA A 171 -5.55 10.94 -7.44
C ALA A 171 -5.82 11.77 -8.70
N ASP A 172 -5.44 11.27 -9.85
CA ASP A 172 -5.52 11.90 -11.18
C ASP A 172 -6.69 11.39 -12.03
N VAL A 173 -7.43 10.38 -11.56
CA VAL A 173 -8.55 9.77 -12.30
C VAL A 173 -9.87 10.00 -11.55
N PRO A 174 -10.70 10.95 -12.00
CA PRO A 174 -12.05 11.14 -11.46
C PRO A 174 -12.91 9.87 -11.63
N ILE A 175 -13.75 9.57 -10.66
CA ILE A 175 -14.67 8.43 -10.68
C ILE A 175 -16.09 8.94 -10.99
N PRO A 176 -16.69 8.55 -12.15
CA PRO A 176 -18.07 8.90 -12.47
C PRO A 176 -19.05 8.04 -11.65
N GLU A 177 -20.26 8.53 -11.41
CA GLU A 177 -21.31 7.76 -10.73
C GLU A 177 -21.61 6.44 -11.44
N THR A 178 -21.56 6.44 -12.77
CA THR A 178 -21.77 5.25 -13.61
C THR A 178 -20.74 5.18 -14.73
N LEU A 179 -20.25 3.98 -15.03
CA LEU A 179 -19.34 3.71 -16.13
C LEU A 179 -19.95 2.63 -17.03
N PRO A 180 -20.39 2.97 -18.27
CA PRO A 180 -20.84 1.98 -19.25
C PRO A 180 -19.69 1.04 -19.66
N LEU A 181 -19.96 -0.27 -19.66
CA LEU A 181 -18.99 -1.29 -20.06
C LEU A 181 -19.20 -1.71 -21.52
N PRO A 182 -18.16 -2.21 -22.21
CA PRO A 182 -18.26 -2.60 -23.62
C PRO A 182 -19.33 -3.64 -23.93
N ASP A 183 -19.72 -4.48 -22.99
CA ASP A 183 -20.74 -5.51 -23.14
C ASP A 183 -22.16 -5.04 -22.75
N GLY A 184 -22.34 -3.76 -22.47
CA GLY A 184 -23.63 -3.15 -22.12
C GLY A 184 -23.98 -3.20 -20.65
N ARG A 185 -23.18 -3.84 -19.78
CA ARG A 185 -23.32 -3.72 -18.33
C ARG A 185 -22.95 -2.28 -17.91
N ILE A 186 -23.38 -1.89 -16.71
CA ILE A 186 -23.05 -0.62 -16.11
C ILE A 186 -22.35 -0.89 -14.78
N TRP A 187 -21.15 -0.35 -14.61
CA TRP A 187 -20.50 -0.25 -13.32
C TRP A 187 -21.04 0.96 -12.56
N ARG A 188 -21.43 0.80 -11.31
CA ARG A 188 -21.85 1.90 -10.44
C ARG A 188 -20.81 2.16 -9.39
N ASN A 189 -20.60 3.44 -9.10
CA ASN A 189 -19.67 3.88 -8.08
C ASN A 189 -20.39 4.59 -6.93
N GLU A 190 -19.94 4.33 -5.71
CA GLU A 190 -20.07 5.36 -4.68
C GLU A 190 -19.21 6.57 -5.12
N ILE A 191 -19.72 7.77 -4.91
CA ILE A 191 -19.03 9.00 -5.29
C ILE A 191 -18.69 9.85 -4.08
N SER A 192 -17.64 10.66 -4.20
CA SER A 192 -17.29 11.70 -3.23
C SER A 192 -16.82 12.94 -3.95
N GLU A 193 -16.83 14.09 -3.27
CA GLU A 193 -16.30 15.34 -3.82
C GLU A 193 -14.85 15.19 -4.25
N ALA A 194 -14.01 14.51 -3.46
CA ALA A 194 -12.61 14.31 -3.77
C ALA A 194 -12.37 13.47 -5.05
N LYS A 195 -13.31 12.61 -5.43
CA LYS A 195 -13.22 11.79 -6.64
C LYS A 195 -13.88 12.42 -7.86
N SER A 196 -14.41 13.64 -7.76
CA SER A 196 -15.09 14.33 -8.87
C SER A 196 -14.14 15.03 -9.85
N ALA A 197 -12.90 15.29 -9.44
CA ALA A 197 -11.86 15.95 -10.24
C ALA A 197 -10.48 15.41 -9.88
N VAL A 198 -9.46 15.76 -10.69
CA VAL A 198 -8.06 15.47 -10.40
C VAL A 198 -7.61 16.21 -9.14
N ALA A 199 -6.83 15.58 -8.28
CA ALA A 199 -6.33 16.18 -7.06
C ALA A 199 -5.19 17.18 -7.36
N GLN A 200 -5.23 18.37 -6.73
CA GLN A 200 -4.20 19.40 -6.87
C GLN A 200 -3.81 20.02 -5.52
N THR A 201 -4.71 19.98 -4.54
CA THR A 201 -4.47 20.48 -3.19
C THR A 201 -4.25 19.34 -2.21
N LEU A 202 -3.58 19.62 -1.09
CA LEU A 202 -3.37 18.62 -0.05
C LEU A 202 -4.69 17.98 0.41
N ASP A 203 -5.75 18.75 0.59
CA ASP A 203 -7.04 18.22 1.05
C ASP A 203 -7.72 17.33 0.00
N GLN A 204 -7.52 17.61 -1.30
CA GLN A 204 -7.99 16.72 -2.36
C GLN A 204 -7.22 15.39 -2.37
N TYR A 205 -5.90 15.41 -2.17
CA TYR A 205 -5.10 14.18 -2.01
C TYR A 205 -5.51 13.38 -0.78
N ARG A 206 -5.71 14.02 0.36
CA ARG A 206 -6.26 13.38 1.59
C ARG A 206 -7.61 12.73 1.33
N GLY A 207 -8.47 13.41 0.57
CA GLY A 207 -9.79 12.92 0.18
C GLY A 207 -9.75 11.65 -0.68
N GLN A 208 -8.68 11.42 -1.44
CA GLN A 208 -8.50 10.17 -2.18
C GLN A 208 -8.37 8.96 -1.24
N HIS A 209 -7.51 9.08 -0.23
CA HIS A 209 -7.35 8.04 0.80
C HIS A 209 -8.63 7.86 1.63
N ALA A 210 -9.27 8.96 1.99
CA ALA A 210 -10.54 8.94 2.72
C ALA A 210 -11.62 8.16 1.96
N TYR A 211 -11.72 8.35 0.64
CA TYR A 211 -12.68 7.65 -0.20
C TYR A 211 -12.48 6.13 -0.12
N ASN A 212 -11.28 5.62 -0.34
CA ASN A 212 -11.03 4.18 -0.31
C ASN A 212 -11.38 3.56 1.06
N LEU A 213 -11.16 4.31 2.15
CA LEU A 213 -11.51 3.90 3.51
C LEU A 213 -13.01 4.08 3.85
N THR A 214 -13.88 4.48 2.91
CA THR A 214 -15.33 4.32 3.07
C THR A 214 -15.79 2.90 2.81
N ASP A 215 -15.01 2.08 2.07
CA ASP A 215 -15.30 0.67 1.85
C ASP A 215 -15.14 -0.17 3.13
N ALA A 216 -16.16 -0.94 3.46
CA ALA A 216 -16.19 -1.74 4.68
C ALA A 216 -15.22 -2.94 4.64
N ASN A 217 -14.99 -3.54 3.45
CA ASN A 217 -14.09 -4.66 3.29
C ASN A 217 -12.63 -4.20 3.41
N TYR A 218 -12.31 -3.04 2.83
CA TYR A 218 -10.97 -2.47 2.94
C TYR A 218 -10.65 -2.04 4.39
N ARG A 219 -11.59 -1.40 5.10
CA ARG A 219 -11.41 -1.10 6.54
C ARG A 219 -11.22 -2.36 7.39
N TYR A 220 -12.01 -3.39 7.11
CA TYR A 220 -11.85 -4.67 7.80
C TYR A 220 -10.46 -5.25 7.57
N PHE A 221 -10.00 -5.29 6.31
CA PHE A 221 -8.68 -5.79 5.95
C PHE A 221 -7.57 -5.02 6.68
N ASN A 222 -7.59 -3.69 6.65
CA ASN A 222 -6.60 -2.84 7.31
C ASN A 222 -6.56 -3.02 8.84
N ALA A 223 -7.69 -3.33 9.46
CA ALA A 223 -7.76 -3.60 10.89
C ALA A 223 -7.21 -4.98 11.28
N HIS A 224 -7.21 -5.96 10.35
CA HIS A 224 -6.88 -7.36 10.64
C HIS A 224 -5.60 -7.84 9.98
N VAL A 225 -5.07 -7.13 9.00
CA VAL A 225 -3.84 -7.49 8.27
C VAL A 225 -2.89 -6.29 8.29
N PRO A 226 -1.70 -6.43 8.90
CA PRO A 226 -0.69 -5.37 8.90
C PRO A 226 -0.26 -4.98 7.48
N GLN A 227 -0.11 -3.69 7.24
CA GLN A 227 0.22 -3.12 5.94
C GLN A 227 1.71 -2.77 5.85
N LEU A 228 2.37 -3.18 4.77
CA LEU A 228 3.63 -2.61 4.28
C LEU A 228 3.30 -1.87 2.99
N VAL A 229 3.46 -0.57 2.96
CA VAL A 229 2.90 0.25 1.88
C VAL A 229 4.02 0.96 1.12
N GLN A 230 3.97 0.84 -0.20
CA GLN A 230 4.72 1.65 -1.17
C GLN A 230 3.76 2.61 -1.87
N TRP A 231 4.29 3.60 -2.54
CA TRP A 231 3.54 4.39 -3.51
C TRP A 231 4.03 4.10 -4.93
N ASP A 232 3.20 4.43 -5.90
CA ASP A 232 3.53 4.41 -7.31
C ASP A 232 3.24 5.79 -7.92
N ASP A 233 2.72 5.88 -9.11
CA ASP A 233 2.49 7.16 -9.78
C ASP A 233 1.13 7.79 -9.44
N HIS A 234 0.07 7.02 -9.35
CA HIS A 234 -1.28 7.54 -9.16
C HIS A 234 -1.57 8.12 -7.76
N GLU A 235 -0.68 7.95 -6.80
CA GLU A 235 -0.67 8.78 -5.60
C GLU A 235 -0.41 10.26 -5.92
N VAL A 236 0.09 10.56 -7.11
CA VAL A 236 0.37 11.92 -7.61
C VAL A 236 -0.33 12.14 -8.94
N ILE A 237 0.17 11.55 -10.02
CA ILE A 237 -0.36 11.59 -11.39
C ILE A 237 0.32 10.53 -12.25
N ASN A 238 -0.43 9.91 -13.17
CA ASN A 238 0.04 8.88 -14.09
C ASN A 238 1.41 9.19 -14.70
N ASN A 239 2.32 8.25 -14.58
CA ASN A 239 3.66 8.19 -15.18
C ASN A 239 4.60 9.35 -14.80
N TRP A 240 4.35 10.08 -13.72
CA TRP A 240 5.14 11.26 -13.37
C TRP A 240 6.61 10.96 -13.07
N TYR A 241 7.42 12.00 -13.21
CA TYR A 241 8.83 12.04 -12.82
C TYR A 241 9.20 13.40 -12.19
N PRO A 242 10.27 13.46 -11.40
CA PRO A 242 10.71 14.72 -10.78
C PRO A 242 11.02 15.81 -11.82
N GLY A 243 10.53 17.03 -11.55
CA GLY A 243 10.75 18.19 -12.42
C GLY A 243 9.80 18.28 -13.62
N GLU A 244 8.86 17.38 -13.77
CA GLU A 244 7.87 17.43 -14.85
C GLU A 244 6.97 18.65 -14.75
N VAL A 245 6.66 19.22 -15.92
CA VAL A 245 5.68 20.32 -16.08
C VAL A 245 4.57 19.83 -17.00
N LEU A 246 3.35 19.73 -16.46
CA LEU A 246 2.21 19.14 -17.16
C LEU A 246 1.73 20.01 -18.33
N ASP A 247 1.51 19.36 -19.46
CA ASP A 247 0.70 19.89 -20.58
C ASP A 247 -0.69 19.23 -20.54
N ASN A 248 -1.46 19.50 -19.49
CA ASN A 248 -2.78 18.90 -19.25
C ASN A 248 -3.72 19.96 -18.64
N ASP A 249 -4.73 20.38 -19.38
CA ASP A 249 -5.67 21.47 -19.02
C ASP A 249 -6.56 21.15 -17.80
N LYS A 250 -6.60 19.90 -17.35
CA LYS A 250 -7.30 19.53 -16.10
C LYS A 250 -6.61 20.08 -14.86
N TYR A 251 -5.31 20.44 -14.95
CA TYR A 251 -4.52 20.96 -13.86
C TYR A 251 -4.29 22.45 -13.98
N THR A 252 -4.47 23.18 -12.88
CA THR A 252 -4.06 24.60 -12.73
C THR A 252 -2.61 24.66 -12.25
N GLU A 253 -2.24 23.81 -11.30
CA GLU A 253 -0.83 23.60 -10.92
C GLU A 253 -0.19 22.65 -11.92
N LYS A 254 0.78 23.15 -12.68
CA LYS A 254 1.46 22.39 -13.73
C LYS A 254 2.74 21.70 -13.26
N ARG A 255 3.30 22.13 -12.13
CA ARG A 255 4.56 21.59 -11.60
C ARG A 255 4.31 20.33 -10.78
N VAL A 256 4.72 19.21 -11.31
CA VAL A 256 4.52 17.90 -10.65
C VAL A 256 5.19 17.84 -9.29
N ASP A 257 6.33 18.49 -9.08
CA ASP A 257 6.99 18.55 -7.76
C ASP A 257 6.12 19.18 -6.66
N ILE A 258 5.14 20.03 -7.00
CA ILE A 258 4.19 20.58 -6.03
C ILE A 258 3.10 19.57 -5.75
N LEU A 259 2.56 18.93 -6.79
CA LEU A 259 1.57 17.88 -6.68
C LEU A 259 2.13 16.69 -5.88
N ALA A 260 3.36 16.25 -6.21
CA ALA A 260 4.06 15.17 -5.51
C ALA A 260 4.27 15.46 -4.01
N ARG A 261 4.56 16.73 -3.63
CA ARG A 261 4.63 17.09 -2.19
C ARG A 261 3.28 16.93 -1.49
N HIS A 262 2.17 17.24 -2.15
CA HIS A 262 0.84 17.05 -1.59
C HIS A 262 0.48 15.57 -1.50
N GLY A 263 0.71 14.79 -2.58
CA GLY A 263 0.50 13.35 -2.61
C GLY A 263 1.33 12.63 -1.55
N HIS A 264 2.63 12.92 -1.49
CA HIS A 264 3.55 12.35 -0.50
C HIS A 264 3.13 12.66 0.95
N ARG A 265 2.71 13.89 1.23
CA ARG A 265 2.23 14.26 2.55
C ARG A 265 0.94 13.52 2.91
N ALA A 266 -0.04 13.47 1.99
CA ALA A 266 -1.28 12.72 2.20
C ALA A 266 -1.01 11.22 2.41
N PHE A 267 -0.14 10.62 1.58
CA PHE A 267 0.30 9.23 1.73
C PHE A 267 0.88 8.97 3.13
N HIS A 268 1.81 9.82 3.60
CA HIS A 268 2.41 9.67 4.92
C HIS A 268 1.41 9.89 6.06
N GLU A 269 0.41 10.74 5.89
CA GLU A 269 -0.62 10.97 6.91
C GLU A 269 -1.62 9.82 7.00
N TRP A 270 -1.99 9.20 5.86
CA TRP A 270 -3.10 8.25 5.78
C TRP A 270 -2.68 6.77 5.80
N GLN A 271 -1.38 6.46 5.76
CA GLN A 271 -0.88 5.09 5.82
C GLN A 271 -0.26 4.76 7.19
N PRO A 272 -0.32 3.50 7.65
CA PRO A 272 0.26 3.06 8.93
C PRO A 272 1.78 2.87 8.84
N LEU A 273 2.50 3.90 8.38
CA LEU A 273 3.94 3.87 8.11
C LEU A 273 4.78 3.95 9.40
N GLU A 274 5.96 3.33 9.38
CA GLU A 274 6.96 3.48 10.44
C GLU A 274 7.67 4.84 10.32
N ALA A 275 7.28 5.80 11.13
CA ALA A 275 7.75 7.19 11.04
C ALA A 275 9.27 7.37 11.30
N ARG A 276 9.92 6.44 12.01
CA ARG A 276 11.37 6.53 12.30
C ARG A 276 12.22 6.07 11.12
N GLU A 277 11.71 5.18 10.29
CA GLU A 277 12.44 4.61 9.15
C GLU A 277 12.19 5.40 7.86
N ALA A 278 11.06 6.12 7.79
CA ALA A 278 10.87 7.18 6.81
C ALA A 278 11.72 8.42 7.15
N VAL A 279 13.05 8.20 7.35
CA VAL A 279 13.99 9.29 7.57
C VAL A 279 13.92 10.24 6.38
N ASP A 280 13.68 11.52 6.63
CA ASP A 280 13.48 12.56 5.61
C ASP A 280 12.23 12.33 4.72
N GLY A 281 11.22 11.58 5.20
CA GLY A 281 10.01 11.29 4.44
C GLY A 281 10.21 10.25 3.33
N ARG A 282 11.27 9.45 3.36
CA ARG A 282 11.51 8.39 2.36
C ARG A 282 10.45 7.32 2.42
N VAL A 283 10.01 6.83 1.26
CA VAL A 283 9.09 5.70 1.14
C VAL A 283 9.87 4.38 1.26
N TYR A 284 11.06 4.29 0.66
CA TYR A 284 11.85 3.06 0.64
C TYR A 284 12.44 2.70 2.01
N GLN A 285 12.32 1.42 2.38
CA GLN A 285 12.81 0.92 3.66
C GLN A 285 12.95 -0.61 3.67
N ARG A 286 13.71 -1.15 4.65
CA ARG A 286 13.79 -2.59 4.93
C ARG A 286 12.89 -2.96 6.10
N VAL A 287 12.15 -4.06 5.97
CA VAL A 287 11.34 -4.65 7.04
C VAL A 287 11.81 -6.08 7.26
N SER A 288 12.32 -6.37 8.46
CA SER A 288 12.72 -7.72 8.83
C SER A 288 11.56 -8.44 9.50
N TYR A 289 11.15 -9.57 8.92
CA TYR A 289 10.08 -10.41 9.45
C TYR A 289 10.63 -11.78 9.91
N GLY A 290 11.40 -11.76 10.99
CA GLY A 290 12.07 -12.95 11.53
C GLY A 290 13.27 -13.40 10.69
N PRO A 291 13.84 -14.59 11.00
CA PRO A 291 15.07 -15.05 10.36
C PRO A 291 14.87 -15.54 8.91
N LEU A 292 13.63 -15.78 8.47
CA LEU A 292 13.37 -16.31 7.14
C LEU A 292 13.16 -15.22 6.08
N LEU A 293 12.79 -13.99 6.45
CA LEU A 293 12.35 -12.99 5.49
C LEU A 293 12.81 -11.58 5.84
N ASP A 294 13.44 -10.92 4.88
CA ASP A 294 13.57 -9.48 4.80
C ASP A 294 12.83 -8.96 3.55
N VAL A 295 12.04 -7.91 3.73
CA VAL A 295 11.35 -7.18 2.66
C VAL A 295 12.03 -5.84 2.45
N PHE A 296 12.34 -5.52 1.20
CA PHE A 296 12.93 -4.25 0.76
C PHE A 296 11.90 -3.51 -0.07
N LEU A 297 11.22 -2.54 0.53
CA LEU A 297 10.27 -1.67 -0.15
C LEU A 297 11.05 -0.61 -0.91
N LEU A 298 10.75 -0.41 -2.19
CA LEU A 298 11.40 0.58 -3.04
C LEU A 298 10.52 1.81 -3.27
N ASP A 299 11.14 2.88 -3.73
CA ASP A 299 10.52 4.09 -4.27
C ASP A 299 11.08 4.30 -5.68
N MET A 300 10.33 3.92 -6.69
CA MET A 300 10.78 3.99 -8.08
C MET A 300 10.28 5.28 -8.77
N ARG A 301 9.64 6.19 -8.04
CA ARG A 301 9.11 7.45 -8.59
C ARG A 301 9.93 8.68 -8.22
N SER A 302 10.30 8.84 -6.93
CA SER A 302 10.93 10.08 -6.44
C SER A 302 12.30 10.39 -7.02
N TYR A 303 12.99 9.40 -7.60
CA TYR A 303 14.40 9.53 -7.99
C TYR A 303 14.68 9.15 -9.45
N LYS A 304 13.63 8.80 -10.19
CA LYS A 304 13.80 8.36 -11.59
C LYS A 304 14.09 9.51 -12.53
N ASP A 305 14.79 9.19 -13.61
CA ASP A 305 14.97 10.08 -14.74
C ASP A 305 13.64 10.37 -15.47
N PRO A 306 13.53 11.49 -16.19
CA PRO A 306 12.38 11.78 -17.05
C PRO A 306 12.05 10.63 -17.99
N ASN A 307 10.74 10.44 -18.26
CA ASN A 307 10.30 9.51 -19.28
C ASN A 307 10.85 9.94 -20.64
N SER A 308 11.34 8.97 -21.40
CA SER A 308 12.09 9.17 -22.64
C SER A 308 12.14 7.84 -23.40
N PRO A 309 12.72 7.77 -24.61
CA PRO A 309 13.04 6.49 -25.27
C PRO A 309 13.98 5.57 -24.46
N ASN A 310 14.48 6.02 -23.32
CA ASN A 310 15.28 5.28 -22.35
C ASN A 310 16.51 4.59 -22.95
N ARG A 311 17.20 5.30 -23.88
CA ARG A 311 18.36 4.79 -24.63
C ARG A 311 19.64 5.59 -24.42
N GLN A 312 19.68 6.48 -23.44
CA GLN A 312 20.91 7.18 -23.03
C GLN A 312 21.92 6.18 -22.46
N GLN A 313 23.20 6.55 -22.48
CA GLN A 313 24.30 5.68 -22.02
C GLN A 313 24.14 5.27 -20.55
N HIS A 314 23.58 6.12 -19.71
CA HIS A 314 23.28 5.89 -18.30
C HIS A 314 21.93 6.48 -17.96
N GLY A 315 21.22 5.83 -17.07
CA GLY A 315 19.96 6.30 -16.52
C GLY A 315 19.74 5.78 -15.11
N THR A 316 18.76 6.33 -14.43
CA THR A 316 18.45 5.97 -13.06
C THR A 316 16.94 5.86 -12.84
N ILE A 317 16.54 4.91 -12.00
CA ILE A 317 15.17 4.72 -11.51
C ILE A 317 15.10 4.86 -10.00
N LEU A 318 16.08 4.35 -9.27
CA LEU A 318 16.17 4.44 -7.80
C LEU A 318 17.02 5.62 -7.34
N GLY A 319 17.91 6.11 -8.19
CA GLY A 319 18.95 7.05 -7.81
C GLY A 319 20.09 6.43 -7.01
N ALA A 320 21.28 7.00 -7.11
CA ALA A 320 22.50 6.44 -6.52
C ALA A 320 22.40 6.15 -5.00
N ARG A 321 21.64 6.97 -4.26
CA ARG A 321 21.50 6.80 -2.80
C ARG A 321 20.67 5.57 -2.47
N GLN A 322 19.51 5.38 -3.10
CA GLN A 322 18.64 4.24 -2.86
C GLN A 322 19.25 2.95 -3.42
N ALA A 323 19.82 2.98 -4.63
CA ALA A 323 20.52 1.83 -5.22
C ALA A 323 21.68 1.35 -4.33
N GLY A 324 22.51 2.28 -3.81
CA GLY A 324 23.57 1.96 -2.87
C GLY A 324 23.05 1.42 -1.53
N TRP A 325 21.96 1.97 -1.02
CA TRP A 325 21.25 1.46 0.17
C TRP A 325 20.76 0.04 -0.06
N LEU A 326 20.04 -0.23 -1.15
CA LEU A 326 19.50 -1.56 -1.49
C LEU A 326 20.60 -2.62 -1.54
N ILE A 327 21.69 -2.34 -2.29
CA ILE A 327 22.84 -3.25 -2.40
C ILE A 327 23.43 -3.55 -1.02
N ASN A 328 23.63 -2.55 -0.18
CA ASN A 328 24.25 -2.72 1.13
C ASN A 328 23.35 -3.45 2.12
N GLU A 329 22.06 -3.10 2.16
CA GLU A 329 21.07 -3.73 3.06
C GLU A 329 20.83 -5.19 2.66
N MET A 330 20.72 -5.50 1.37
CA MET A 330 20.59 -6.89 0.90
C MET A 330 21.83 -7.71 1.20
N ALA A 331 23.03 -7.15 1.01
CA ALA A 331 24.28 -7.84 1.33
C ALA A 331 24.50 -8.06 2.84
N SER A 332 23.95 -7.19 3.69
CA SER A 332 24.00 -7.32 5.16
C SER A 332 22.90 -8.22 5.73
N SER A 333 21.88 -8.55 4.93
CA SER A 333 20.74 -9.35 5.35
C SER A 333 21.17 -10.78 5.67
N THR A 334 20.80 -11.24 6.86
CA THR A 334 20.96 -12.64 7.31
C THR A 334 19.71 -13.48 7.12
N ALA A 335 18.61 -12.90 6.67
CA ALA A 335 17.39 -13.62 6.37
C ALA A 335 17.60 -14.60 5.22
N VAL A 336 16.88 -15.74 5.25
CA VAL A 336 16.94 -16.72 4.17
C VAL A 336 16.52 -16.10 2.85
N TRP A 337 15.37 -15.43 2.81
CA TRP A 337 14.80 -14.78 1.63
C TRP A 337 14.91 -13.27 1.69
N LYS A 338 15.20 -12.65 0.53
CA LYS A 338 15.20 -11.23 0.27
C LYS A 338 14.10 -10.96 -0.75
N VAL A 339 12.98 -10.47 -0.28
CA VAL A 339 11.89 -10.03 -1.15
C VAL A 339 12.10 -8.54 -1.44
N VAL A 340 12.28 -8.20 -2.71
CA VAL A 340 12.32 -6.81 -3.19
C VAL A 340 10.93 -6.49 -3.71
N ALA A 341 10.25 -5.59 -3.03
CA ALA A 341 8.95 -5.07 -3.45
C ALA A 341 9.20 -3.79 -4.23
N ASN A 342 8.88 -3.83 -5.49
CA ASN A 342 8.95 -2.72 -6.44
C ASN A 342 7.55 -2.44 -7.00
N ASP A 343 7.28 -1.19 -7.30
CA ASP A 343 6.06 -0.76 -7.97
C ASP A 343 6.14 -1.12 -9.46
N LEU A 344 7.10 -0.55 -10.20
CA LEU A 344 7.31 -0.81 -11.63
C LEU A 344 8.00 -2.14 -11.93
N PRO A 345 7.60 -2.84 -13.00
CA PRO A 345 8.21 -4.10 -13.42
C PRO A 345 9.62 -3.90 -14.01
N LEU A 346 10.43 -4.97 -13.97
CA LEU A 346 11.84 -4.92 -14.36
C LEU A 346 12.07 -5.02 -15.87
N ALA A 347 11.36 -5.94 -16.56
CA ALA A 347 11.57 -6.17 -17.99
C ALA A 347 10.29 -6.03 -18.83
N LEU A 348 9.15 -5.69 -18.22
CA LEU A 348 7.97 -5.36 -19.00
C LEU A 348 8.13 -3.96 -19.60
N VAL A 349 7.86 -3.86 -20.89
CA VAL A 349 7.88 -2.60 -21.62
C VAL A 349 6.58 -1.85 -21.30
N VAL A 350 6.67 -0.75 -20.57
CA VAL A 350 5.55 0.10 -20.20
C VAL A 350 5.67 1.43 -20.95
N PRO A 351 4.86 1.64 -22.00
CA PRO A 351 4.92 2.85 -22.81
C PRO A 351 4.38 4.07 -22.06
N ASP A 352 5.01 5.22 -22.29
CA ASP A 352 4.50 6.54 -21.94
C ASP A 352 4.37 7.37 -23.24
N GLY A 353 3.13 7.56 -23.68
CA GLY A 353 2.84 8.13 -24.99
C GLY A 353 3.25 7.21 -26.15
N THR A 354 3.90 7.76 -27.18
CA THR A 354 4.19 7.04 -28.43
C THR A 354 5.66 6.60 -28.57
N THR A 355 6.57 7.21 -27.86
CA THR A 355 8.02 7.02 -28.03
C THR A 355 8.77 6.76 -26.75
N ASP A 356 8.17 7.12 -25.62
CA ASP A 356 8.80 7.11 -24.32
C ASP A 356 8.36 5.90 -23.49
N PHE A 357 9.13 5.57 -22.48
CA PHE A 357 8.87 4.50 -21.53
C PHE A 357 8.98 5.04 -20.11
N GLU A 358 8.18 4.49 -19.21
CA GLU A 358 8.21 4.91 -17.80
C GLU A 358 8.97 3.94 -16.89
N ALA A 359 8.92 2.63 -17.17
CA ALA A 359 9.57 1.59 -16.37
C ALA A 359 11.09 1.44 -16.69
N VAL A 360 11.68 0.36 -16.22
CA VAL A 360 13.10 0.06 -16.42
C VAL A 360 13.42 -0.24 -17.87
N ALA A 361 12.61 -1.09 -18.50
CA ALA A 361 12.84 -1.60 -19.86
C ALA A 361 12.68 -0.55 -20.96
N ASN A 362 13.48 -0.63 -22.02
CA ASN A 362 13.44 0.25 -23.20
C ASN A 362 12.96 -0.42 -24.49
N GLY A 363 12.75 -1.74 -24.48
CA GLY A 363 12.20 -2.51 -25.60
C GLY A 363 13.19 -2.80 -26.73
N ASP A 364 14.50 -2.57 -26.58
CA ASP A 364 15.45 -2.81 -27.67
C ASP A 364 16.14 -4.19 -27.61
N ASN A 365 15.98 -4.93 -26.53
CA ASN A 365 16.53 -6.27 -26.28
C ASN A 365 18.07 -6.34 -26.36
N GLY A 366 18.73 -5.21 -26.20
CA GLY A 366 20.19 -5.06 -26.34
C GLY A 366 20.96 -5.11 -25.02
N LEU A 367 22.17 -4.55 -25.02
CA LEU A 367 22.91 -4.28 -23.78
C LEU A 367 22.20 -3.16 -23.01
N PRO A 368 22.34 -3.11 -21.68
CA PRO A 368 21.65 -2.13 -20.85
C PRO A 368 21.88 -0.69 -21.30
N LEU A 369 20.82 0.05 -21.54
CA LEU A 369 20.78 1.48 -21.81
C LEU A 369 19.76 2.16 -20.88
N GLY A 370 19.88 3.47 -20.71
CA GLY A 370 18.99 4.24 -19.86
C GLY A 370 18.92 3.67 -18.45
N ARG A 371 17.70 3.54 -17.91
CA ARG A 371 17.42 3.04 -16.55
C ARG A 371 17.84 1.59 -16.34
N GLU A 372 17.94 0.78 -17.39
CA GLU A 372 18.46 -0.59 -17.31
C GLU A 372 19.91 -0.65 -16.81
N THR A 373 20.70 0.41 -17.01
CA THR A 373 22.09 0.47 -16.54
C THR A 373 22.18 0.47 -15.02
N GLU A 374 21.25 1.09 -14.32
CA GLU A 374 21.18 1.06 -12.84
C GLU A 374 20.80 -0.33 -12.34
N LEU A 375 19.77 -0.97 -12.95
CA LEU A 375 19.39 -2.35 -12.61
C LEU A 375 20.55 -3.33 -12.88
N ALA A 376 21.23 -3.21 -14.01
CA ALA A 376 22.42 -4.01 -14.34
C ALA A 376 23.51 -3.85 -13.26
N HIS A 377 23.76 -2.61 -12.81
CA HIS A 377 24.70 -2.35 -11.72
C HIS A 377 24.28 -3.04 -10.43
N ILE A 378 23.00 -2.90 -10.03
CA ILE A 378 22.46 -3.53 -8.82
C ILE A 378 22.65 -5.05 -8.89
N LEU A 379 22.21 -5.68 -9.97
CA LEU A 379 22.29 -7.14 -10.15
C LEU A 379 23.72 -7.65 -10.11
N SER A 380 24.68 -6.95 -10.77
CA SER A 380 26.12 -7.29 -10.71
C SER A 380 26.67 -7.19 -9.30
N GLN A 381 26.29 -6.15 -8.54
CA GLN A 381 26.72 -6.00 -7.15
C GLN A 381 26.15 -7.08 -6.23
N LEU A 382 24.89 -7.47 -6.41
CA LEU A 382 24.29 -8.57 -5.66
C LEU A 382 25.01 -9.90 -5.92
N LYS A 383 25.31 -10.20 -7.18
CA LYS A 383 26.11 -11.38 -7.57
C LYS A 383 27.52 -11.34 -6.97
N ALA A 384 28.26 -10.23 -7.13
CA ALA A 384 29.62 -10.06 -6.60
C ALA A 384 29.68 -10.25 -5.07
N ARG A 385 28.62 -9.82 -4.36
CA ARG A 385 28.47 -9.96 -2.90
C ARG A 385 27.83 -11.27 -2.47
N LYS A 386 27.53 -12.16 -3.43
CA LYS A 386 26.94 -13.49 -3.20
C LYS A 386 25.58 -13.42 -2.46
N VAL A 387 24.79 -12.42 -2.74
CA VAL A 387 23.40 -12.33 -2.23
C VAL A 387 22.58 -13.42 -2.91
N ARG A 388 21.87 -14.25 -2.10
CA ARG A 388 21.11 -15.40 -2.57
C ARG A 388 19.65 -15.28 -2.18
N ASN A 389 18.78 -16.10 -2.80
CA ASN A 389 17.37 -16.20 -2.48
C ASN A 389 16.64 -14.84 -2.63
N VAL A 390 16.80 -14.24 -3.80
CA VAL A 390 16.17 -12.95 -4.13
C VAL A 390 14.93 -13.20 -4.99
N VAL A 391 13.81 -12.58 -4.61
CA VAL A 391 12.53 -12.59 -5.36
C VAL A 391 12.05 -11.15 -5.48
N TRP A 392 11.57 -10.77 -6.66
CA TRP A 392 11.00 -9.45 -6.95
C TRP A 392 9.49 -9.54 -7.04
N LEU A 393 8.77 -8.61 -6.40
CA LEU A 393 7.31 -8.51 -6.41
C LEU A 393 6.90 -7.15 -6.94
N THR A 394 5.95 -7.13 -7.87
CA THR A 394 5.48 -5.89 -8.51
C THR A 394 3.97 -5.91 -8.77
N ALA A 395 3.42 -4.76 -9.19
CA ALA A 395 2.03 -4.56 -9.62
C ALA A 395 1.99 -3.71 -10.91
N ASP A 396 1.40 -2.51 -10.91
CA ASP A 396 1.40 -1.47 -11.95
C ASP A 396 0.73 -1.87 -13.29
N VAL A 397 1.11 -2.97 -13.90
CA VAL A 397 0.64 -3.36 -15.24
C VAL A 397 -0.75 -4.00 -15.29
N HIS A 398 -1.43 -4.12 -14.15
CA HIS A 398 -2.82 -4.54 -14.02
C HIS A 398 -3.15 -5.94 -14.54
N TYR A 399 -2.20 -6.87 -14.44
CA TYR A 399 -2.41 -8.31 -14.67
C TYR A 399 -1.46 -9.12 -13.79
N THR A 400 -1.60 -10.45 -13.79
CA THR A 400 -0.70 -11.30 -13.01
C THR A 400 0.18 -12.15 -13.91
N ALA A 401 1.47 -12.28 -13.53
CA ALA A 401 2.47 -13.03 -14.28
C ALA A 401 3.61 -13.56 -13.41
N ALA A 402 4.30 -14.58 -13.90
CA ALA A 402 5.54 -15.10 -13.32
C ALA A 402 6.64 -15.08 -14.38
N HIS A 403 7.73 -14.36 -14.12
CA HIS A 403 8.85 -14.20 -15.03
C HIS A 403 10.13 -14.79 -14.41
N GLU A 404 10.80 -15.68 -15.16
CA GLU A 404 12.12 -16.20 -14.83
C GLU A 404 13.19 -15.45 -15.61
N TYR A 405 14.15 -14.87 -14.90
CA TYR A 405 15.30 -14.18 -15.48
C TYR A 405 16.54 -15.07 -15.48
N SER A 406 17.23 -15.17 -16.62
CA SER A 406 18.41 -16.02 -16.73
C SER A 406 19.50 -15.41 -17.60
N PRO A 407 20.76 -15.38 -17.10
CA PRO A 407 21.91 -14.94 -17.90
C PRO A 407 22.09 -15.71 -19.20
N SER A 408 21.60 -16.95 -19.29
CA SER A 408 21.74 -17.78 -20.49
C SER A 408 20.87 -17.31 -21.67
N ARG A 409 19.88 -16.44 -21.40
CA ARG A 409 18.97 -15.86 -22.41
C ARG A 409 19.15 -14.35 -22.57
N ALA A 410 19.99 -13.74 -21.74
CA ALA A 410 20.13 -12.30 -21.60
C ALA A 410 21.18 -11.70 -22.52
N ALA A 411 21.01 -10.46 -22.94
CA ALA A 411 22.06 -9.64 -23.54
C ALA A 411 23.10 -9.22 -22.48
N PHE A 412 22.66 -8.89 -21.27
CA PHE A 412 23.49 -8.63 -20.10
C PHE A 412 23.55 -9.88 -19.21
N THR A 413 24.76 -10.39 -18.91
CA THR A 413 24.93 -11.71 -18.29
C THR A 413 25.54 -11.70 -16.88
N ASP A 414 25.92 -10.51 -16.36
CA ASP A 414 26.60 -10.43 -15.06
C ASP A 414 25.63 -10.35 -13.88
N PHE A 415 24.77 -11.36 -13.76
CA PHE A 415 23.84 -11.53 -12.63
C PHE A 415 23.58 -13.02 -12.34
N ASP A 416 23.01 -13.35 -11.18
CA ASP A 416 22.49 -14.68 -10.85
C ASP A 416 21.02 -14.79 -11.28
N PRO A 417 20.51 -15.94 -11.70
CA PRO A 417 19.09 -16.13 -12.04
C PRO A 417 18.14 -15.71 -10.89
N PHE A 418 17.01 -15.11 -11.23
CA PHE A 418 16.01 -14.70 -10.25
C PHE A 418 14.59 -14.77 -10.83
N TRP A 419 13.59 -14.58 -9.98
CA TRP A 419 12.18 -14.51 -10.33
C TRP A 419 11.59 -13.14 -10.01
N GLU A 420 10.71 -12.69 -10.89
CA GLU A 420 9.80 -11.58 -10.68
C GLU A 420 8.36 -12.09 -10.79
N PHE A 421 7.52 -11.72 -9.82
CA PHE A 421 6.11 -12.03 -9.82
C PHE A 421 5.31 -10.75 -9.81
N VAL A 422 4.42 -10.61 -10.80
CA VAL A 422 3.54 -9.46 -11.00
C VAL A 422 2.17 -9.81 -10.48
N SER A 423 1.51 -8.94 -9.74
CA SER A 423 0.14 -9.17 -9.29
C SER A 423 -0.62 -7.87 -9.03
N GLY A 424 -1.73 -7.71 -9.72
CA GLY A 424 -2.69 -6.62 -9.71
C GLY A 424 -3.72 -6.79 -10.83
N PRO A 425 -4.68 -5.89 -10.96
CA PRO A 425 -5.11 -4.91 -9.97
C PRO A 425 -6.03 -5.53 -8.90
N LEU A 426 -6.21 -4.83 -7.77
CA LEU A 426 -7.21 -5.24 -6.76
C LEU A 426 -8.62 -4.74 -7.10
N ASN A 427 -8.75 -3.48 -7.49
CA ASN A 427 -10.02 -2.86 -7.85
C ASN A 427 -9.83 -1.71 -8.85
N ALA A 428 -9.17 -1.98 -9.96
CA ALA A 428 -8.98 -1.06 -11.08
C ALA A 428 -9.23 -1.80 -12.39
N GLY A 429 -9.12 -1.11 -13.51
CA GLY A 429 -9.28 -1.75 -14.83
C GLY A 429 -8.13 -2.71 -15.10
N ALA A 430 -8.44 -3.94 -15.52
CA ALA A 430 -7.41 -4.93 -15.85
C ALA A 430 -6.63 -4.58 -17.13
N GLY A 431 -5.33 -4.88 -17.12
CA GLY A 431 -4.40 -4.63 -18.21
C GLY A 431 -4.32 -5.78 -19.23
N LYS A 432 -3.82 -5.45 -20.40
CA LYS A 432 -3.39 -6.43 -21.41
C LYS A 432 -1.93 -6.84 -21.14
N GLU A 433 -1.54 -8.00 -21.64
CA GLU A 433 -0.15 -8.44 -21.59
C GLU A 433 0.80 -7.43 -22.27
N SER A 434 1.88 -7.09 -21.58
CA SER A 434 2.96 -6.23 -22.08
C SER A 434 4.09 -7.08 -22.68
N THR A 435 4.86 -6.48 -23.60
CA THR A 435 6.02 -7.13 -24.22
C THR A 435 7.18 -7.19 -23.20
N LEU A 436 7.92 -8.31 -23.20
CA LEU A 436 9.16 -8.46 -22.42
C LEU A 436 10.36 -7.92 -23.21
N ASP A 437 11.24 -7.20 -22.52
CA ASP A 437 12.56 -6.80 -23.01
C ASP A 437 13.61 -7.88 -22.71
N GLY A 438 14.43 -8.24 -23.70
CA GLY A 438 15.39 -9.32 -23.62
C GLY A 438 16.72 -8.98 -22.90
N THR A 439 16.92 -7.73 -22.47
CA THR A 439 18.19 -7.26 -21.86
C THR A 439 18.65 -8.14 -20.70
N PHE A 440 17.73 -8.53 -19.81
CA PHE A 440 18.00 -9.44 -18.67
C PHE A 440 17.46 -10.85 -18.89
N GLY A 441 17.09 -11.22 -20.12
CA GLY A 441 16.68 -12.57 -20.51
C GLY A 441 15.46 -13.10 -19.75
N PRO A 442 14.37 -12.34 -19.61
CA PRO A 442 13.15 -12.84 -19.01
C PRO A 442 12.48 -13.90 -19.88
N ARG A 443 11.73 -14.79 -19.24
CA ARG A 443 10.79 -15.71 -19.86
C ARG A 443 9.51 -15.72 -19.03
N ALA A 444 8.38 -15.49 -19.65
CA ALA A 444 7.10 -15.72 -18.99
C ALA A 444 6.89 -17.24 -18.79
N ASP A 445 6.77 -17.65 -17.53
CA ASP A 445 6.37 -19.00 -17.13
C ASP A 445 4.85 -19.08 -17.00
N PHE A 446 4.24 -17.95 -16.64
CA PHE A 446 2.78 -17.79 -16.55
C PHE A 446 2.39 -16.33 -16.81
N VAL A 447 1.26 -16.13 -17.48
CA VAL A 447 0.59 -14.83 -17.67
C VAL A 447 -0.92 -15.03 -17.63
N HIS A 448 -1.63 -14.16 -16.90
CA HIS A 448 -3.07 -14.08 -16.93
C HIS A 448 -3.49 -12.60 -16.99
N ALA A 449 -3.67 -12.12 -18.22
CA ALA A 449 -4.01 -10.74 -18.56
C ALA A 449 -5.41 -10.66 -19.21
N ALA A 450 -6.05 -9.50 -19.13
CA ALA A 450 -7.38 -9.31 -19.66
C ALA A 450 -7.38 -9.25 -21.21
N PRO A 451 -8.23 -10.02 -21.89
CA PRO A 451 -8.44 -9.83 -23.32
C PRO A 451 -9.17 -8.52 -23.60
N PRO A 452 -9.11 -7.98 -24.84
CA PRO A 452 -9.80 -6.76 -25.20
C PRO A 452 -11.29 -6.76 -24.82
N GLY A 453 -11.75 -5.69 -24.18
CA GLY A 453 -13.14 -5.52 -23.73
C GLY A 453 -13.50 -6.23 -22.43
N LYS A 454 -12.54 -6.84 -21.73
CA LYS A 454 -12.69 -7.55 -20.45
C LYS A 454 -11.87 -6.91 -19.33
N GLN A 455 -11.95 -5.59 -19.21
CA GLN A 455 -11.12 -4.83 -18.28
C GLN A 455 -11.82 -4.47 -16.96
N SER A 456 -13.14 -4.68 -16.90
CA SER A 456 -13.90 -4.36 -15.68
C SER A 456 -13.61 -5.35 -14.55
N PRO A 457 -13.63 -4.91 -13.28
CA PRO A 457 -13.60 -5.84 -12.15
C PRO A 457 -14.70 -6.92 -12.18
N LEU A 458 -15.79 -6.69 -12.93
CA LEU A 458 -16.83 -7.71 -13.16
C LEU A 458 -16.41 -8.82 -14.12
N ASP A 459 -15.25 -8.71 -14.75
CA ASP A 459 -14.77 -9.69 -15.73
C ASP A 459 -13.83 -10.73 -15.12
N GLY A 460 -13.38 -10.55 -13.86
CA GLY A 460 -12.62 -11.54 -13.10
C GLY A 460 -11.10 -11.50 -13.34
N TYR A 461 -10.56 -10.38 -13.81
CA TYR A 461 -9.13 -10.18 -14.03
C TYR A 461 -8.51 -9.30 -12.93
N GLN A 462 -9.02 -9.40 -11.71
CA GLN A 462 -8.40 -8.85 -10.51
C GLN A 462 -7.61 -9.94 -9.80
N HIS A 463 -6.43 -9.60 -9.29
CA HIS A 463 -5.49 -10.58 -8.79
C HIS A 463 -4.78 -10.12 -7.51
N PHE A 464 -4.36 -11.09 -6.73
CA PHE A 464 -3.36 -10.90 -5.68
C PHE A 464 -2.37 -12.08 -5.67
N GLY A 465 -1.15 -11.82 -5.25
CA GLY A 465 -0.15 -12.85 -5.04
C GLY A 465 -0.03 -13.22 -3.58
N GLN A 466 0.30 -14.48 -3.29
CA GLN A 466 0.58 -15.01 -1.96
C GLN A 466 1.95 -15.66 -1.93
N ILE A 467 2.71 -15.41 -0.88
CA ILE A 467 3.95 -16.13 -0.56
C ILE A 467 3.75 -16.90 0.73
N ASP A 468 4.12 -18.18 0.70
CA ASP A 468 4.28 -19.03 1.87
C ASP A 468 5.75 -19.46 1.98
N ILE A 469 6.38 -19.23 3.14
CA ILE A 469 7.71 -19.73 3.46
C ILE A 469 7.56 -20.78 4.55
N ASP A 470 7.99 -22.00 4.26
CA ASP A 470 7.96 -23.12 5.21
C ASP A 470 9.03 -22.93 6.29
N GLY A 471 8.62 -23.03 7.55
CA GLY A 471 9.50 -22.78 8.71
C GLY A 471 10.60 -23.81 8.91
N ASP A 472 10.39 -25.04 8.44
CA ASP A 472 11.31 -26.15 8.61
C ASP A 472 12.29 -26.26 7.44
N SER A 473 11.80 -26.32 6.20
CA SER A 473 12.63 -26.42 4.99
C SER A 473 13.25 -25.08 4.60
N GLY A 474 12.56 -23.97 4.86
CA GLY A 474 12.89 -22.64 4.38
C GLY A 474 12.56 -22.43 2.90
N ASP A 475 11.83 -23.32 2.25
CA ASP A 475 11.40 -23.16 0.86
C ASP A 475 10.31 -22.10 0.75
N LEU A 476 10.31 -21.35 -0.37
CA LEU A 476 9.34 -20.29 -0.64
C LEU A 476 8.40 -20.73 -1.76
N THR A 477 7.10 -20.71 -1.50
CA THR A 477 6.07 -20.99 -2.48
C THR A 477 5.31 -19.73 -2.82
N VAL A 478 5.28 -19.38 -4.10
CA VAL A 478 4.45 -18.28 -4.65
C VAL A 478 3.19 -18.87 -5.25
N THR A 479 2.04 -18.27 -4.92
CA THR A 479 0.74 -18.58 -5.54
C THR A 479 0.13 -17.29 -6.08
N LEU A 480 -0.17 -17.25 -7.37
CA LEU A 480 -0.93 -16.16 -8.00
C LEU A 480 -2.40 -16.54 -7.99
N CYS A 481 -3.25 -15.67 -7.46
CA CYS A 481 -4.66 -15.91 -7.24
C CYS A 481 -5.54 -14.90 -7.98
N ASP A 482 -6.75 -15.32 -8.37
CA ASP A 482 -7.82 -14.40 -8.75
C ASP A 482 -8.46 -13.74 -7.50
N ALA A 483 -9.36 -12.77 -7.71
CA ALA A 483 -10.07 -12.07 -6.64
C ALA A 483 -10.97 -12.97 -5.78
N ALA A 484 -11.37 -14.15 -6.29
CA ALA A 484 -12.12 -15.15 -5.53
C ALA A 484 -11.20 -16.05 -4.69
N GLY A 485 -9.88 -15.88 -4.82
CA GLY A 485 -8.88 -16.69 -4.13
C GLY A 485 -8.56 -18.01 -4.81
N THR A 486 -8.96 -18.24 -6.07
CA THR A 486 -8.59 -19.41 -6.83
C THR A 486 -7.13 -19.33 -7.24
N ALA A 487 -6.34 -20.36 -6.95
CA ALA A 487 -4.95 -20.44 -7.40
C ALA A 487 -4.91 -20.62 -8.94
N LEU A 488 -4.31 -19.66 -9.63
CA LEU A 488 -4.09 -19.68 -11.08
C LEU A 488 -2.72 -20.28 -11.44
N TYR A 489 -1.73 -20.03 -10.60
CA TYR A 489 -0.35 -20.51 -10.77
C TYR A 489 0.28 -20.74 -9.41
N THR A 490 1.16 -21.75 -9.32
CA THR A 490 1.94 -22.00 -8.10
C THR A 490 3.38 -22.40 -8.46
N ARG A 491 4.36 -21.82 -7.76
CA ARG A 491 5.78 -22.12 -7.92
C ARG A 491 6.48 -22.19 -6.57
N THR A 492 7.17 -23.32 -6.31
CA THR A 492 8.06 -23.45 -5.15
C THR A 492 9.51 -23.21 -5.57
N LEU A 493 10.20 -22.36 -4.82
CA LEU A 493 11.62 -22.06 -4.93
C LEU A 493 12.33 -22.64 -3.72
N ALA A 494 13.27 -23.56 -3.97
CA ALA A 494 14.08 -24.12 -2.90
C ALA A 494 15.11 -23.09 -2.41
N ARG A 495 15.33 -23.04 -1.09
CA ARG A 495 16.41 -22.20 -0.54
C ARG A 495 17.77 -22.69 -1.02
N SER A 496 18.66 -21.79 -1.33
CA SER A 496 20.05 -22.07 -1.74
C SER A 496 21.05 -21.75 -0.62
#